data_fae5bafe2184dcbf17fe5616fa80c10d
#
_entry.id   fae5bafe2184dcbf17fe5616fa80c10d
#
_cell.length_a   1.000
_cell.length_b   1.000
_cell.length_c   1.000
_cell.angle_alpha   90.00
_cell.angle_beta   90.00
_cell.angle_gamma   90.00
#
_symmetry.space_group_name_H-M   'P 1'
#
loop_
_entity.id
_entity.type
_entity.pdbx_description
1 polymer ?
#
loop_
_entity_poly.entity_id
_entity_poly.type
_entity_poly.pdbx_seq_one_letter_code
_entity_poly.pdbx_strand_id
1 'polypeptide(L)'
;MRSVRSLTTPVVSVAATSLLTGCMLFARPPEAPKDLDYSRTRASEAGRYRATIRPQGDAIPQGRLHRWTLHVETSAGTPVDGGDFAVDGGMPQHGHGLPTKPRVTRALGRGDHLVEGLKFNMGGWWVVKFRVSAEAGRDSVVFNVKL
;
A
#
# COMPACT_ATOMS: atom_id res chain seq x y z
N MET A 1 77.77 -18.10 -48.80
CA MET A 1 77.14 -17.48 -47.64
C MET A 1 75.82 -16.92 -48.08
N ARG A 2 74.72 -17.60 -47.72
CA ARG A 2 73.36 -17.18 -48.06
C ARG A 2 72.68 -16.65 -46.82
N SER A 3 72.34 -15.37 -46.86
CA SER A 3 71.57 -14.68 -45.79
C SER A 3 70.11 -15.03 -45.87
N VAL A 4 69.58 -15.58 -44.80
CA VAL A 4 68.11 -15.89 -44.67
C VAL A 4 67.44 -14.67 -44.03
N ARG A 5 66.56 -14.00 -44.77
CA ARG A 5 65.72 -12.91 -44.24
C ARG A 5 64.50 -13.54 -43.61
N SER A 6 64.34 -13.32 -42.30
CA SER A 6 63.17 -13.66 -41.54
C SER A 6 62.05 -12.63 -41.81
N LEU A 7 60.92 -13.11 -42.30
CA LEU A 7 59.69 -12.31 -42.45
C LEU A 7 58.86 -12.43 -41.18
N THR A 8 58.80 -11.38 -40.42
CA THR A 8 57.88 -11.26 -39.29
C THR A 8 56.55 -10.69 -39.76
N THR A 9 55.49 -11.49 -39.69
CA THR A 9 54.15 -11.08 -39.95
C THR A 9 53.54 -10.44 -38.71
N PRO A 10 52.91 -9.26 -38.78
CA PRO A 10 52.21 -8.67 -37.64
C PRO A 10 50.85 -9.35 -37.47
N VAL A 11 50.59 -9.87 -36.27
CA VAL A 11 49.27 -10.34 -35.82
C VAL A 11 48.42 -9.12 -35.45
N VAL A 12 47.41 -8.84 -36.26
CA VAL A 12 46.41 -7.81 -35.96
C VAL A 12 45.40 -8.45 -35.03
N SER A 13 45.46 -8.09 -33.73
CA SER A 13 44.42 -8.42 -32.75
C SER A 13 43.22 -7.51 -32.95
N VAL A 14 42.11 -8.05 -33.45
CA VAL A 14 40.84 -7.39 -33.50
C VAL A 14 40.16 -7.56 -32.11
N ALA A 15 40.21 -6.53 -31.30
CA ALA A 15 39.44 -6.47 -30.07
C ALA A 15 37.95 -6.28 -30.39
N ALA A 16 37.18 -7.35 -30.25
CA ALA A 16 35.70 -7.30 -30.33
C ALA A 16 35.14 -6.65 -29.07
N THR A 17 34.78 -5.38 -29.17
CA THR A 17 34.07 -4.66 -28.09
C THR A 17 32.61 -5.06 -28.12
N SER A 18 32.21 -6.02 -27.27
CA SER A 18 30.82 -6.40 -27.08
C SER A 18 30.11 -5.28 -26.30
N LEU A 19 29.32 -4.46 -26.99
CA LEU A 19 28.36 -3.55 -26.41
C LEU A 19 27.21 -4.37 -25.82
N LEU A 20 27.25 -4.65 -24.52
CA LEU A 20 26.11 -5.14 -23.75
C LEU A 20 25.10 -4.00 -23.62
N THR A 21 24.19 -3.92 -24.58
CA THR A 21 23.00 -3.07 -24.48
C THR A 21 22.07 -3.72 -23.44
N GLY A 22 22.23 -3.34 -22.17
CA GLY A 22 21.33 -3.71 -21.10
C GLY A 22 19.98 -3.07 -21.35
N CYS A 23 19.03 -3.83 -21.94
CA CYS A 23 17.61 -3.47 -21.88
C CYS A 23 17.21 -3.51 -20.41
N MET A 24 17.19 -2.35 -19.74
CA MET A 24 16.44 -2.18 -18.49
C MET A 24 14.95 -2.33 -18.84
N LEU A 25 14.47 -3.56 -18.71
CA LEU A 25 13.03 -3.83 -18.66
C LEU A 25 12.50 -3.12 -17.42
N PHE A 26 11.95 -1.94 -17.58
CA PHE A 26 11.14 -1.30 -16.56
C PHE A 26 9.94 -2.23 -16.32
N ALA A 27 10.02 -3.04 -15.27
CA ALA A 27 8.91 -3.88 -14.87
C ALA A 27 7.72 -2.96 -14.60
N ARG A 28 6.66 -3.16 -15.39
CA ARG A 28 5.39 -2.46 -15.18
C ARG A 28 4.92 -2.76 -13.76
N PRO A 29 4.47 -1.77 -12.98
CA PRO A 29 3.90 -2.03 -11.66
C PRO A 29 2.81 -3.10 -11.77
N PRO A 30 2.69 -4.02 -10.80
CA PRO A 30 1.66 -5.05 -10.84
C PRO A 30 0.28 -4.40 -10.92
N GLU A 31 -0.56 -4.92 -11.80
CA GLU A 31 -1.93 -4.43 -11.95
C GLU A 31 -2.75 -4.77 -10.69
N ALA A 32 -3.69 -3.90 -10.32
CA ALA A 32 -4.58 -4.19 -9.20
C ALA A 32 -5.41 -5.44 -9.51
N PRO A 33 -5.65 -6.35 -8.54
CA PRO A 33 -6.58 -7.46 -8.72
C PRO A 33 -7.95 -6.97 -9.20
N LYS A 34 -8.58 -7.72 -10.11
CA LYS A 34 -9.84 -7.31 -10.75
C LYS A 34 -11.06 -7.45 -9.85
N ASP A 35 -10.95 -8.30 -8.83
CA ASP A 35 -12.00 -8.73 -7.91
C ASP A 35 -11.88 -8.12 -6.51
N LEU A 36 -11.24 -6.97 -6.40
CA LEU A 36 -11.11 -6.28 -5.13
C LEU A 36 -12.47 -5.80 -4.61
N ASP A 37 -12.76 -6.18 -3.38
CA ASP A 37 -13.92 -5.67 -2.66
C ASP A 37 -13.62 -4.26 -2.13
N TYR A 38 -14.34 -3.27 -2.65
CA TYR A 38 -14.28 -1.85 -2.25
C TYR A 38 -15.39 -1.46 -1.27
N SER A 39 -16.06 -2.43 -0.66
CA SER A 39 -17.09 -2.16 0.36
C SER A 39 -16.51 -1.35 1.51
N ARG A 40 -17.29 -0.37 1.95
CA ARG A 40 -16.95 0.48 3.10
C ARG A 40 -17.25 -0.17 4.45
N THR A 41 -17.93 -1.31 4.45
CA THR A 41 -18.22 -2.13 5.65
C THR A 41 -17.61 -3.51 5.45
N ARG A 42 -16.79 -3.93 6.39
CA ARG A 42 -16.08 -5.22 6.33
C ARG A 42 -16.00 -5.89 7.69
N ALA A 43 -16.04 -7.22 7.68
CA ALA A 43 -15.65 -8.00 8.84
C ALA A 43 -14.12 -7.96 9.02
N SER A 44 -13.66 -8.04 10.25
CA SER A 44 -12.24 -8.22 10.59
C SER A 44 -11.74 -9.61 10.21
N GLU A 45 -10.42 -9.78 10.11
CA GLU A 45 -9.76 -10.99 9.60
C GLU A 45 -10.15 -12.25 10.42
N ALA A 46 -10.25 -12.13 11.75
CA ALA A 46 -10.70 -13.21 12.64
C ALA A 46 -12.20 -13.14 13.00
N GLY A 47 -12.96 -12.25 12.37
CA GLY A 47 -14.40 -12.13 12.56
C GLY A 47 -14.86 -11.57 13.90
N ARG A 48 -13.96 -10.97 14.71
CA ARG A 48 -14.29 -10.41 16.03
C ARG A 48 -15.08 -9.12 15.94
N TYR A 49 -14.84 -8.35 14.87
CA TYR A 49 -15.41 -7.03 14.65
C TYR A 49 -16.01 -6.90 13.26
N ARG A 50 -16.92 -5.96 13.13
CA ARG A 50 -17.33 -5.38 11.87
C ARG A 50 -17.02 -3.90 11.90
N ALA A 51 -16.37 -3.39 10.86
CA ALA A 51 -16.00 -2.00 10.79
C ALA A 51 -16.53 -1.34 9.52
N THR A 52 -16.89 -0.07 9.63
CA THR A 52 -17.34 0.76 8.52
C THR A 52 -16.52 2.03 8.46
N ILE A 53 -15.98 2.37 7.28
CA ILE A 53 -15.29 3.63 7.03
C ILE A 53 -16.23 4.63 6.36
N ARG A 54 -16.22 5.87 6.85
CA ARG A 54 -16.97 6.99 6.27
C ARG A 54 -16.01 8.16 6.04
N PRO A 55 -15.51 8.34 4.81
CA PRO A 55 -14.76 9.54 4.45
C PRO A 55 -15.60 10.80 4.70
N GLN A 56 -14.94 11.87 5.15
CA GLN A 56 -15.59 13.15 5.34
C GLN A 56 -15.69 13.85 3.98
N GLY A 57 -16.92 14.13 3.53
CA GLY A 57 -17.21 14.68 2.20
C GLY A 57 -17.58 13.61 1.16
N ASP A 58 -17.98 14.07 -0.03
CA ASP A 58 -18.52 13.22 -1.09
C ASP A 58 -17.46 12.38 -1.80
N ALA A 59 -16.24 12.91 -1.88
CA ALA A 59 -15.11 12.23 -2.51
C ALA A 59 -13.87 12.25 -1.61
N ILE A 60 -13.03 11.22 -1.75
CA ILE A 60 -11.73 11.15 -1.09
C ILE A 60 -10.75 12.08 -1.82
N PRO A 61 -10.22 13.14 -1.17
CA PRO A 61 -9.37 14.11 -1.84
C PRO A 61 -7.96 13.54 -2.05
N GLN A 62 -7.44 13.65 -3.28
CA GLN A 62 -6.04 13.35 -3.57
C GLN A 62 -5.12 14.50 -3.15
N GLY A 63 -3.95 14.16 -2.62
CA GLY A 63 -2.89 15.11 -2.28
C GLY A 63 -3.13 15.96 -1.02
N ARG A 64 -4.28 15.87 -0.38
CA ARG A 64 -4.65 16.68 0.80
C ARG A 64 -4.92 15.82 2.03
N LEU A 65 -4.62 16.36 3.21
CA LEU A 65 -5.01 15.75 4.48
C LEU A 65 -6.53 15.77 4.61
N HIS A 66 -7.09 14.67 5.09
CA HIS A 66 -8.52 14.53 5.33
C HIS A 66 -8.80 13.60 6.51
N ARG A 67 -10.07 13.47 6.85
CA ARG A 67 -10.56 12.73 8.01
C ARG A 67 -11.60 11.70 7.58
N TRP A 68 -11.66 10.63 8.36
CA TRP A 68 -12.71 9.63 8.24
C TRP A 68 -13.37 9.42 9.61
N THR A 69 -14.58 8.91 9.61
CA THR A 69 -15.17 8.23 10.76
C THR A 69 -14.99 6.74 10.55
N LEU A 70 -14.37 6.08 11.52
CA LEU A 70 -14.33 4.63 11.63
C LEU A 70 -15.40 4.21 12.63
N HIS A 71 -16.40 3.48 12.17
CA HIS A 71 -17.38 2.81 13.05
C HIS A 71 -16.92 1.39 13.31
N VAL A 72 -16.90 0.96 14.58
CA VAL A 72 -16.53 -0.39 14.96
C VAL A 72 -17.60 -0.97 15.89
N GLU A 73 -18.02 -2.18 15.57
CA GLU A 73 -18.89 -2.99 16.43
C GLU A 73 -18.33 -4.41 16.54
N THR A 74 -18.68 -5.12 17.57
CA THR A 74 -18.41 -6.55 17.69
C THR A 74 -19.17 -7.33 16.62
N SER A 75 -18.83 -8.61 16.40
CA SER A 75 -19.60 -9.49 15.50
C SER A 75 -21.07 -9.64 15.92
N ALA A 76 -21.38 -9.39 17.20
CA ALA A 76 -22.76 -9.40 17.74
C ALA A 76 -23.49 -8.05 17.56
N GLY A 77 -22.84 -7.03 16.96
CA GLY A 77 -23.43 -5.71 16.71
C GLY A 77 -23.32 -4.74 17.89
N THR A 78 -22.54 -5.07 18.92
CA THR A 78 -22.31 -4.16 20.05
C THR A 78 -21.28 -3.10 19.67
N PRO A 79 -21.58 -1.79 19.80
CA PRO A 79 -20.62 -0.73 19.52
C PRO A 79 -19.37 -0.83 20.40
N VAL A 80 -18.20 -0.56 19.82
CA VAL A 80 -16.90 -0.58 20.50
C VAL A 80 -16.45 0.86 20.70
N ASP A 81 -16.67 1.41 21.87
CA ASP A 81 -16.32 2.81 22.20
C ASP A 81 -14.88 2.95 22.76
N GLY A 82 -14.34 1.89 23.35
CA GLY A 82 -13.00 1.88 23.94
C GLY A 82 -12.04 0.93 23.23
N GLY A 83 -10.77 1.06 23.55
CA GLY A 83 -9.69 0.21 23.03
C GLY A 83 -8.59 1.00 22.34
N ASP A 84 -7.58 0.26 21.88
CA ASP A 84 -6.47 0.80 21.11
C ASP A 84 -6.68 0.55 19.62
N PHE A 85 -6.50 1.60 18.85
CA PHE A 85 -6.64 1.55 17.40
C PHE A 85 -5.33 2.00 16.74
N ALA A 86 -4.85 1.22 15.79
CA ALA A 86 -3.74 1.64 14.93
C ALA A 86 -4.18 1.65 13.47
N VAL A 87 -3.70 2.63 12.73
CA VAL A 87 -3.98 2.82 11.31
C VAL A 87 -2.70 2.66 10.54
N ASP A 88 -2.74 1.83 9.51
CA ASP A 88 -1.65 1.58 8.58
C ASP A 88 -2.21 1.45 7.17
N GLY A 89 -1.34 1.39 6.18
CA GLY A 89 -1.76 1.17 4.81
C GLY A 89 -0.70 1.54 3.80
N GLY A 90 -1.07 1.49 2.54
CA GLY A 90 -0.15 1.81 1.46
C GLY A 90 -0.74 1.52 0.10
N MET A 91 0.12 1.60 -0.88
CA MET A 91 -0.19 1.34 -2.28
C MET A 91 0.57 0.09 -2.74
N PRO A 92 -0.07 -1.11 -2.72
CA PRO A 92 0.62 -2.36 -3.01
C PRO A 92 1.29 -2.39 -4.38
N GLN A 93 0.68 -1.76 -5.38
CA GLN A 93 1.22 -1.68 -6.73
C GLN A 93 2.55 -0.92 -6.82
N HIS A 94 2.83 -0.03 -5.88
CA HIS A 94 4.03 0.79 -5.85
C HIS A 94 4.97 0.44 -4.69
N GLY A 95 4.60 -0.51 -3.83
CA GLY A 95 5.44 -0.99 -2.74
C GLY A 95 5.74 0.05 -1.66
N HIS A 96 4.91 1.08 -1.51
CA HIS A 96 5.10 2.11 -0.48
C HIS A 96 3.89 2.23 0.45
N GLY A 97 4.14 2.69 1.67
CA GLY A 97 3.12 2.97 2.68
C GLY A 97 2.34 4.26 2.44
N LEU A 98 1.49 4.61 3.41
CA LEU A 98 0.84 5.92 3.44
C LEU A 98 1.89 7.03 3.60
N PRO A 99 1.73 8.18 2.91
CA PRO A 99 2.67 9.29 3.01
C PRO A 99 2.62 10.02 4.36
N THR A 100 1.67 9.66 5.21
CA THR A 100 1.45 10.22 6.54
C THR A 100 1.28 9.12 7.57
N LYS A 101 1.18 9.48 8.85
CA LYS A 101 0.90 8.55 9.96
C LYS A 101 -0.50 8.86 10.53
N PRO A 102 -1.58 8.39 9.88
CA PRO A 102 -2.93 8.62 10.37
C PRO A 102 -3.13 7.95 11.72
N ARG A 103 -4.04 8.49 12.51
CA ARG A 103 -4.38 7.99 13.84
C ARG A 103 -5.87 8.08 14.10
N VAL A 104 -6.37 7.18 14.94
CA VAL A 104 -7.64 7.38 15.63
C VAL A 104 -7.37 8.33 16.79
N THR A 105 -7.97 9.51 16.74
CA THR A 105 -7.66 10.61 17.67
C THR A 105 -8.72 10.80 18.75
N ARG A 106 -9.95 10.35 18.49
CA ARG A 106 -11.05 10.58 19.44
C ARG A 106 -12.18 9.56 19.21
N ALA A 107 -12.73 9.01 20.29
CA ALA A 107 -14.02 8.34 20.28
C ALA A 107 -15.14 9.38 20.16
N LEU A 108 -16.12 9.12 19.31
CA LEU A 108 -17.29 9.97 19.09
C LEU A 108 -18.54 9.38 19.75
N GLY A 109 -18.43 8.18 20.31
CA GLY A 109 -19.49 7.41 20.94
C GLY A 109 -20.24 6.50 19.96
N ARG A 110 -20.89 5.50 20.50
CA ARG A 110 -21.66 4.49 19.75
C ARG A 110 -20.83 3.77 18.68
N GLY A 111 -19.58 3.46 19.00
CA GLY A 111 -18.63 2.76 18.11
C GLY A 111 -18.00 3.65 17.03
N ASP A 112 -18.32 4.93 16.99
CA ASP A 112 -17.73 5.87 16.03
C ASP A 112 -16.43 6.48 16.59
N HIS A 113 -15.40 6.53 15.74
CA HIS A 113 -14.08 7.04 16.05
C HIS A 113 -13.60 7.98 14.95
N LEU A 114 -13.00 9.11 15.34
CA LEU A 114 -12.40 10.05 14.41
C LEU A 114 -11.00 9.57 14.00
N VAL A 115 -10.80 9.43 12.70
CA VAL A 115 -9.50 9.12 12.07
C VAL A 115 -8.98 10.38 11.40
N GLU A 116 -7.80 10.84 11.79
CA GLU A 116 -7.17 12.04 11.25
C GLU A 116 -5.82 11.74 10.62
N GLY A 117 -5.38 12.63 9.75
CA GLY A 117 -4.07 12.55 9.13
C GLY A 117 -3.99 11.63 7.91
N LEU A 118 -5.11 11.18 7.37
CA LEU A 118 -5.14 10.42 6.11
C LEU A 118 -4.73 11.32 4.94
N LYS A 119 -3.90 10.79 4.06
CA LYS A 119 -3.52 11.42 2.80
C LYS A 119 -3.19 10.35 1.77
N PHE A 120 -3.72 10.51 0.57
CA PHE A 120 -3.38 9.71 -0.60
C PHE A 120 -2.75 10.64 -1.65
N ASN A 121 -1.49 10.46 -1.97
CA ASN A 121 -0.73 11.37 -2.83
C ASN A 121 -0.89 11.12 -4.33
N MET A 122 -1.46 9.99 -4.71
CA MET A 122 -1.71 9.64 -6.12
C MET A 122 -3.01 8.85 -6.28
N GLY A 123 -3.53 8.81 -7.50
CA GLY A 123 -4.66 7.97 -7.87
C GLY A 123 -4.29 6.49 -7.91
N GLY A 124 -5.30 5.62 -7.86
CA GLY A 124 -5.15 4.18 -7.97
C GLY A 124 -5.66 3.41 -6.76
N TRP A 125 -5.20 2.16 -6.61
CA TRP A 125 -5.62 1.28 -5.53
C TRP A 125 -4.75 1.45 -4.28
N TRP A 126 -5.39 1.76 -3.17
CA TRP A 126 -4.81 1.84 -1.84
C TRP A 126 -5.42 0.80 -0.91
N VAL A 127 -4.64 0.39 0.07
CA VAL A 127 -5.09 -0.44 1.19
C VAL A 127 -4.99 0.39 2.46
N VAL A 128 -6.05 0.38 3.27
CA VAL A 128 -6.06 0.95 4.63
C VAL A 128 -6.41 -0.15 5.61
N LYS A 129 -5.54 -0.38 6.58
CA LYS A 129 -5.69 -1.40 7.60
C LYS A 129 -5.87 -0.76 8.97
N PHE A 130 -6.92 -1.17 9.67
CA PHE A 130 -7.13 -0.83 11.07
C PHE A 130 -6.86 -2.05 11.93
N ARG A 131 -5.99 -1.91 12.91
CA ARG A 131 -5.84 -2.87 13.99
C ARG A 131 -6.67 -2.40 15.16
N VAL A 132 -7.51 -3.29 15.67
CA VAL A 132 -8.41 -3.05 16.80
C VAL A 132 -7.97 -3.93 17.96
N SER A 133 -7.78 -3.35 19.13
CA SER A 133 -7.49 -4.07 20.37
C SER A 133 -8.46 -3.58 21.44
N ALA A 134 -9.53 -4.33 21.64
CA ALA A 134 -10.62 -4.01 22.56
C ALA A 134 -11.06 -5.28 23.30
N GLU A 135 -12.20 -5.23 24.02
CA GLU A 135 -12.65 -6.33 24.89
C GLU A 135 -12.80 -7.67 24.14
N ALA A 136 -13.29 -7.70 22.91
CA ALA A 136 -13.39 -8.92 22.10
C ALA A 136 -12.05 -9.46 21.58
N GLY A 137 -10.93 -8.81 21.95
CA GLY A 137 -9.57 -9.21 21.60
C GLY A 137 -8.96 -8.36 20.48
N ARG A 138 -7.78 -8.79 20.01
CA ARG A 138 -7.07 -8.13 18.90
C ARG A 138 -7.51 -8.70 17.57
N ASP A 139 -7.74 -7.82 16.62
CA ASP A 139 -8.06 -8.20 15.25
C ASP A 139 -7.70 -7.08 14.27
N SER A 140 -7.82 -7.33 12.98
CA SER A 140 -7.55 -6.35 11.93
C SER A 140 -8.66 -6.33 10.90
N VAL A 141 -8.96 -5.15 10.38
CA VAL A 141 -9.86 -4.99 9.24
C VAL A 141 -9.15 -4.23 8.13
N VAL A 142 -9.29 -4.71 6.90
CA VAL A 142 -8.60 -4.18 5.72
C VAL A 142 -9.63 -3.65 4.74
N PHE A 143 -9.40 -2.43 4.27
CA PHE A 143 -10.23 -1.77 3.26
C PHE A 143 -9.42 -1.50 2.01
N ASN A 144 -9.99 -1.83 0.85
CA ASN A 144 -9.49 -1.36 -0.43
C ASN A 144 -10.14 -0.01 -0.74
N VAL A 145 -9.34 0.92 -1.21
CA VAL A 145 -9.76 2.27 -1.56
C VAL A 145 -9.26 2.59 -2.96
N LYS A 146 -10.12 3.14 -3.80
CA LYS A 146 -9.77 3.59 -5.14
C LYS A 146 -9.98 5.09 -5.24
N LEU A 147 -8.94 5.79 -5.72
CA LEU A 147 -8.96 7.20 -6.07
C LEU A 147 -8.89 7.38 -7.58
#